data_80d596df5fe02d366fbdb86f18180d88
#
_entry.id   80d596df5fe02d366fbdb86f18180d88
#
_cell.length_a   1.000
_cell.length_b   1.000
_cell.length_c   1.000
_cell.angle_alpha   90.00
_cell.angle_beta   90.00
_cell.angle_gamma   90.00
#
_symmetry.space_group_name_H-M   'P 1'
#
loop_
_entity.id
_entity.type
_entity.pdbx_description
1 polymer ?
#
loop_
_entity_poly.entity_id
_entity_poly.type
_entity_poly.pdbx_seq_one_letter_code
_entity_poly.pdbx_strand_id
1 'polypeptide(L)' 'MKETRKLARDRLKQSTQTEFERLIYAAKLTPRQEQIIKLFILKDYSVCKIALSLSYCESLIRKELAIAYDKIAFL' A
#
# COMPACT_ATOMS: atom_id res chain seq x y z
N MET A 1 -6.04 -14.99 -5.36
CA MET A 1 -6.10 -13.51 -5.28
C MET A 1 -5.71 -12.97 -3.92
N LYS A 2 -6.28 -13.48 -2.83
CA LYS A 2 -5.88 -13.03 -1.49
C LYS A 2 -4.41 -13.32 -1.19
N GLU A 3 -3.90 -14.45 -1.67
CA GLU A 3 -2.51 -14.82 -1.49
C GLU A 3 -1.56 -13.88 -2.22
N THR A 4 -1.95 -13.43 -3.42
CA THR A 4 -1.16 -12.50 -4.20
C THR A 4 -0.99 -11.16 -3.46
N ARG A 5 -2.08 -10.64 -2.89
CA ARG A 5 -2.04 -9.40 -2.11
C ARG A 5 -1.25 -9.56 -0.83
N LYS A 6 -1.38 -10.71 -0.18
CA LYS A 6 -0.61 -11.00 1.03
C LYS A 6 0.89 -11.05 0.72
N LEU A 7 1.26 -11.69 -0.38
CA LEU A 7 2.67 -11.75 -0.80
C LEU A 7 3.21 -10.35 -1.10
N ALA A 8 2.44 -9.51 -1.78
CA ALA A 8 2.84 -8.14 -2.06
C ALA A 8 3.04 -7.34 -0.77
N ARG A 9 2.13 -7.48 0.18
CA ARG A 9 2.23 -6.81 1.48
C ARG A 9 3.47 -7.27 2.24
N ASP A 10 3.70 -8.58 2.29
CA ASP A 10 4.85 -9.14 2.99
C ASP A 10 6.16 -8.68 2.35
N ARG A 11 6.20 -8.65 1.02
CA ARG A 11 7.35 -8.15 0.28
C ARG A 11 7.66 -6.70 0.64
N LEU A 12 6.63 -5.86 0.72
CA LEU A 12 6.81 -4.46 1.12
C LEU A 12 7.32 -4.34 2.55
N LYS A 13 6.77 -5.13 3.47
CA LYS A 13 7.19 -5.09 4.87
C LYS A 13 8.62 -5.54 5.08
N GLN A 14 9.11 -6.46 4.25
CA GLN A 14 10.47 -6.97 4.34
C GLN A 14 11.48 -6.13 3.58
N SER A 15 11.02 -5.18 2.78
CA SER A 15 11.89 -4.34 1.95
C SER A 15 12.59 -3.28 2.78
N THR A 16 13.82 -2.93 2.36
CA THR A 16 14.47 -1.72 2.86
C THR A 16 13.70 -0.51 2.33
N GLN A 17 13.98 0.66 2.89
CA GLN A 17 13.32 1.88 2.44
C GLN A 17 13.57 2.14 0.95
N THR A 18 14.80 1.94 0.48
CA THR A 18 15.15 2.11 -0.92
C THR A 18 14.37 1.14 -1.82
N GLU A 19 14.31 -0.12 -1.42
CA GLU A 19 13.55 -1.13 -2.18
C GLU A 19 12.06 -0.82 -2.18
N PHE A 20 11.53 -0.35 -1.06
CA PHE A 20 10.13 0.06 -0.95
C PHE A 20 9.81 1.16 -1.95
N GLU A 21 10.65 2.18 -2.01
CA GLU A 21 10.44 3.29 -2.95
C GLU A 21 10.56 2.84 -4.40
N ARG A 22 11.47 1.92 -4.70
CA ARG A 22 11.60 1.35 -6.04
C ARG A 22 10.36 0.57 -6.44
N LEU A 23 9.80 -0.22 -5.53
CA LEU A 23 8.57 -0.97 -5.78
C LEU A 23 7.41 -0.03 -6.06
N ILE A 24 7.27 1.02 -5.28
CA ILE A 24 6.22 2.02 -5.46
C ILE A 24 6.36 2.69 -6.82
N TYR A 25 7.55 3.09 -7.17
CA TYR A 25 7.82 3.74 -8.46
C TYR A 25 7.55 2.78 -9.63
N ALA A 26 8.05 1.56 -9.53
CA ALA A 26 7.89 0.55 -10.59
C ALA A 26 6.43 0.15 -10.78
N ALA A 27 5.66 0.11 -9.71
CA ALA A 27 4.24 -0.22 -9.77
C ALA A 27 3.39 0.95 -10.30
N LYS A 28 3.98 2.13 -10.43
CA LYS A 28 3.29 3.34 -10.93
C LYS A 28 2.04 3.66 -10.12
N LEU A 29 2.17 3.65 -8.82
CA LEU A 29 1.07 3.99 -7.93
C LEU A 29 0.69 5.46 -8.08
N THR A 30 -0.61 5.75 -7.95
CA THR A 30 -1.05 7.15 -7.92
C THR A 30 -0.57 7.80 -6.62
N PRO A 31 -0.49 9.16 -6.56
CA PRO A 31 -0.08 9.83 -5.31
C PRO A 31 -0.93 9.41 -4.11
N ARG A 32 -2.22 9.19 -4.30
CA ARG A 32 -3.11 8.72 -3.23
C ARG A 32 -2.72 7.32 -2.76
N GLN A 33 -2.53 6.40 -3.70
CA GLN A 33 -2.14 5.03 -3.38
C GLN A 33 -0.79 4.97 -2.68
N GLU A 34 0.16 5.76 -3.17
CA GLU A 34 1.48 5.85 -2.56
C GLU A 34 1.40 6.34 -1.12
N GLN A 35 0.63 7.38 -0.86
CA GLN A 35 0.47 7.92 0.48
C GLN A 35 -0.17 6.90 1.42
N ILE A 36 -1.20 6.21 0.97
CA ILE A 36 -1.89 5.19 1.76
C ILE A 36 -0.95 4.02 2.08
N ILE A 37 -0.23 3.53 1.08
CA ILE A 37 0.72 2.42 1.27
C ILE A 37 1.83 2.81 2.24
N LYS A 38 2.38 4.01 2.12
CA LYS A 38 3.43 4.47 3.02
C LYS A 38 2.94 4.53 4.47
N LEU A 39 1.75 5.05 4.70
CA LEU A 39 1.20 5.10 6.05
C LEU A 39 0.93 3.70 6.59
N PHE A 40 0.43 2.80 5.75
CA PHE A 40 0.09 1.45 6.18
C PHE A 40 1.33 0.61 6.50
N ILE A 41 2.34 0.68 5.65
CA ILE A 41 3.54 -0.18 5.77
C ILE A 41 4.62 0.48 6.65
N LEU A 42 4.98 1.72 6.36
CA LEU A 42 6.10 2.38 7.05
C LEU A 42 5.70 2.92 8.42
N LYS A 43 4.50 3.45 8.56
CA LYS A 43 4.00 3.99 9.82
C LYS A 43 3.18 3.00 10.62
N ASP A 44 2.86 1.86 10.02
CA ASP A 44 2.06 0.80 10.65
C ASP A 44 0.69 1.29 11.12
N TYR A 45 0.09 2.21 10.36
CA TYR A 45 -1.25 2.71 10.65
C TYR A 45 -2.30 1.69 10.23
N SER A 46 -3.38 1.57 11.02
CA SER A 46 -4.55 0.78 10.64
C SER A 46 -5.34 1.50 9.54
N VAL A 47 -6.20 0.75 8.84
CA VAL A 47 -7.10 1.31 7.83
C VAL A 47 -7.93 2.46 8.42
N CYS A 48 -8.46 2.25 9.62
CA CYS A 48 -9.26 3.28 10.31
C CYS A 48 -8.43 4.55 10.54
N LYS A 49 -7.21 4.40 11.03
CA LYS A 49 -6.33 5.54 11.30
C LYS A 49 -5.96 6.30 10.04
N ILE A 50 -5.69 5.58 8.95
CA ILE A 50 -5.38 6.21 7.66
C ILE A 50 -6.60 6.99 7.16
N ALA A 51 -7.79 6.38 7.24
CA ALA A 51 -9.02 7.03 6.81
C ALA A 51 -9.25 8.34 7.57
N LEU A 52 -9.06 8.33 8.88
CA LEU A 52 -9.19 9.52 9.70
C LEU A 52 -8.13 10.57 9.35
N SER A 53 -6.89 10.15 9.15
CA SER A 53 -5.77 11.05 8.85
C SER A 53 -5.93 11.76 7.51
N LEU A 54 -6.47 11.06 6.51
CA LEU A 54 -6.61 11.58 5.16
C LEU A 54 -8.02 12.06 4.84
N SER A 55 -8.95 11.95 5.80
CA SER A 55 -10.36 12.34 5.64
C SER A 55 -11.05 11.55 4.53
N TYR A 56 -10.73 10.26 4.42
CA TYR A 56 -11.38 9.34 3.49
C TYR A 56 -12.19 8.30 4.28
N CYS A 57 -13.11 7.62 3.60
CA CYS A 57 -13.81 6.50 4.23
C CYS A 57 -12.94 5.24 4.18
N GLU A 58 -13.18 4.32 5.10
CA GLU A 58 -12.41 3.07 5.17
C GLU A 58 -12.55 2.22 3.91
N SER A 59 -13.74 2.22 3.31
CA SER A 59 -13.99 1.48 2.07
C SER A 59 -13.05 1.93 0.96
N LEU A 60 -12.83 3.23 0.84
CA LEU A 60 -11.90 3.78 -0.14
C LEU A 60 -10.47 3.35 0.16
N ILE A 61 -10.07 3.41 1.43
CA ILE A 61 -8.71 3.01 1.82
C ILE A 61 -8.47 1.53 1.46
N ARG A 62 -9.41 0.65 1.80
CA ARG A 62 -9.29 -0.77 1.48
C ARG A 62 -9.21 -1.01 -0.03
N LYS A 63 -10.02 -0.30 -0.79
CA LYS A 63 -10.02 -0.40 -2.25
C LYS A 63 -8.67 0.03 -2.84
N GLU A 64 -8.15 1.17 -2.39
CA GLU A 64 -6.88 1.68 -2.86
C GLU A 64 -5.71 0.76 -2.47
N LEU A 65 -5.73 0.21 -1.26
CA LEU A 65 -4.73 -0.76 -0.83
C LEU A 65 -4.76 -2.01 -1.71
N ALA A 66 -5.94 -2.52 -2.01
CA ALA A 66 -6.08 -3.71 -2.86
C ALA A 66 -5.52 -3.45 -4.26
N ILE A 67 -5.83 -2.31 -4.84
CA ILE A 67 -5.32 -1.93 -6.16
C ILE A 67 -3.80 -1.79 -6.13
N ALA A 68 -3.27 -1.15 -5.09
CA ALA A 68 -1.83 -0.97 -4.95
C ALA A 68 -1.11 -2.32 -4.82
N TYR A 69 -1.63 -3.22 -4.00
CA TYR A 69 -1.04 -4.55 -3.85
C TYR A 69 -1.07 -5.35 -5.14
N ASP A 70 -2.16 -5.25 -5.90
CA ASP A 70 -2.25 -5.93 -7.19
C ASP A 70 -1.20 -5.40 -8.15
N LYS A 71 -0.99 -4.09 -8.21
CA LYS A 71 0.04 -3.48 -9.06
C LYS A 71 1.44 -3.95 -8.67
N ILE A 72 1.72 -4.03 -7.38
CA ILE A 72 3.02 -4.49 -6.88
C ILE A 72 3.22 -5.97 -7.17
N ALA A 73 2.18 -6.77 -7.04
CA ALA A 73 2.25 -8.21 -7.27
C ALA A 73 2.57 -8.55 -8.73
N PHE A 74 2.24 -7.68 -9.66
CA PHE A 74 2.50 -7.89 -11.08
C PHE A 74 3.84 -7.35 -11.57
N LEU A 75 4.69 -6.90 -10.68
CA LEU A 75 6.04 -6.42 -11.05
C LEU A 75 6.99 -7.54 -11.44
#